data_e9166fca009093f42fb029bf88adc3c5
#
_entry.id   e9166fca009093f42fb029bf88adc3c5
#
_cell.length_a   1.000
_cell.length_b   1.000
_cell.length_c   1.000
_cell.angle_alpha   90.00
_cell.angle_beta   90.00
_cell.angle_gamma   90.00
#
_symmetry.space_group_name_H-M   'P 1'
#
loop_
_entity.id
_entity.type
_entity.pdbx_description
1 polymer ?
#
loop_
_entity_poly.entity_id
_entity_poly.type
_entity_poly.pdbx_seq_one_letter_code
_entity_poly.pdbx_strand_id
1 'polypeptide(L)'
;MEPKMFCFQCQETAGNKGCMFGGVCGKKPETANLQDLLIYVTKGLSEITTRLRSEGKEIPAAIDRLVTTNLFMTITNANFDDDRFIDRINETLSSRDELFEQLHDDTGLSDAASWQYRTAEERTLKADKVGVLDTGNEDLRSLRELTLYGLKGMAAYNKHANVLGYADTAIDAFLQKALAKTLDDSLSTDDLTSLVLETGSFGVKVMALLDTANTSTYGNPEITKVELGVRNNPAILISGHDLRDLEMLLEQTANTGVDVYTHSEMLPAHYYPAFKKYAHFAGNYGNAWWKQKEEFEAFNGPILLTTNCLVPPKESYKDRIYTTGSVGFSGCKHIDGEIGETKDFSAIIEHAKKCPPPTPLESGELVGGFAHHQVLALADKVVDAVKSGAIKKFVVMAGCDGRSPARNYYTDFAKTLPQDTVILTAGCAKYKYNKLPLGDIGGIPRVLDAGQCNDSYSLALIALKLKEVFGLDDINQLPIVYNIAWYEQKAVIVLLALLSLGVKNIHLGPTLPAFLSPNVVNVLIENFGIAGITDVDTDLEIFFGKN
;
A
#
# COMPACT_ATOMS: atom_id res chain seq x y z
N MET A 1 27.23 -15.86 -13.95
CA MET A 1 26.66 -14.68 -14.62
C MET A 1 26.61 -13.55 -13.61
N GLU A 2 27.09 -12.39 -13.95
CA GLU A 2 26.98 -11.22 -13.09
C GLU A 2 25.51 -10.78 -12.98
N PRO A 3 25.06 -10.34 -11.78
CA PRO A 3 23.73 -9.77 -11.61
C PRO A 3 23.50 -8.56 -12.52
N LYS A 4 22.30 -8.45 -13.12
CA LYS A 4 21.91 -7.31 -13.97
C LYS A 4 21.07 -6.28 -13.23
N MET A 5 20.57 -6.63 -12.06
CA MET A 5 19.79 -5.81 -11.15
C MET A 5 19.90 -6.40 -9.74
N PHE A 6 19.43 -5.66 -8.74
CA PHE A 6 19.15 -6.23 -7.44
C PHE A 6 17.87 -5.61 -6.85
N CYS A 7 16.91 -6.44 -6.43
CA CYS A 7 15.68 -5.95 -5.79
C CYS A 7 15.14 -6.98 -4.81
N PHE A 8 14.92 -6.57 -3.57
CA PHE A 8 14.34 -7.42 -2.51
C PHE A 8 13.19 -6.73 -1.73
N GLN A 9 12.58 -5.70 -2.33
CA GLN A 9 11.61 -4.84 -1.67
C GLN A 9 10.24 -5.48 -1.40
N CYS A 10 9.93 -6.67 -1.95
CA CYS A 10 8.64 -7.35 -1.76
C CYS A 10 8.81 -8.76 -1.21
N GLN A 11 7.72 -9.31 -0.65
CA GLN A 11 7.71 -10.63 -0.04
C GLN A 11 7.97 -11.76 -1.05
N GLU A 12 7.61 -11.58 -2.33
CA GLU A 12 7.83 -12.58 -3.38
C GLU A 12 9.20 -12.46 -4.07
N THR A 13 10.15 -11.73 -3.48
CA THR A 13 11.50 -11.66 -4.04
C THR A 13 12.14 -13.04 -4.18
N ALA A 14 12.92 -13.23 -5.23
CA ALA A 14 13.46 -14.54 -5.61
C ALA A 14 14.18 -15.24 -4.46
N GLY A 15 13.67 -16.40 -4.07
CA GLY A 15 14.23 -17.23 -2.99
C GLY A 15 14.28 -16.56 -1.62
N ASN A 16 13.51 -15.49 -1.39
CA ASN A 16 13.60 -14.62 -0.21
C ASN A 16 15.02 -14.05 0.01
N LYS A 17 15.76 -13.78 -1.09
CA LYS A 17 17.14 -13.26 -1.06
C LYS A 17 17.34 -12.03 -1.94
N GLY A 18 16.65 -11.95 -3.08
CA GLY A 18 16.75 -10.86 -4.05
C GLY A 18 16.58 -11.31 -5.49
N CYS A 19 15.95 -10.47 -6.30
CA CYS A 19 15.85 -10.64 -7.75
C CYS A 19 17.10 -10.07 -8.41
N MET A 20 17.86 -10.89 -9.19
CA MET A 20 19.16 -10.51 -9.75
C MET A 20 19.17 -10.43 -11.29
N PHE A 21 18.24 -11.10 -11.97
CA PHE A 21 18.20 -11.21 -13.44
C PHE A 21 16.87 -10.75 -14.04
N GLY A 22 15.87 -10.56 -13.21
CA GLY A 22 14.53 -10.09 -13.50
C GLY A 22 13.65 -10.26 -12.28
N GLY A 23 12.69 -9.36 -12.11
CA GLY A 23 11.77 -9.38 -10.97
C GLY A 23 10.77 -10.53 -11.08
N VAL A 24 10.47 -11.23 -9.99
CA VAL A 24 9.35 -12.18 -9.91
C VAL A 24 8.02 -11.51 -10.27
N CYS A 25 7.90 -10.20 -10.01
CA CYS A 25 6.77 -9.37 -10.42
C CYS A 25 6.69 -9.11 -11.94
N GLY A 26 7.71 -9.49 -12.71
CA GLY A 26 7.83 -9.22 -14.15
C GLY A 26 8.62 -7.95 -14.50
N LYS A 27 9.23 -7.27 -13.52
CA LYS A 27 10.10 -6.12 -13.75
C LYS A 27 11.36 -6.56 -14.49
N LYS A 28 11.74 -5.81 -15.52
CA LYS A 28 13.01 -5.99 -16.25
C LYS A 28 14.18 -5.37 -15.48
N PRO A 29 15.43 -5.80 -15.73
CA PRO A 29 16.60 -5.19 -15.12
C PRO A 29 16.69 -3.68 -15.39
N GLU A 30 16.44 -3.25 -16.63
CA GLU A 30 16.47 -1.85 -17.04
C GLU A 30 15.49 -1.00 -16.22
N THR A 31 14.25 -1.48 -16.07
CA THR A 31 13.22 -0.83 -15.25
C THR A 31 13.62 -0.77 -13.77
N ALA A 32 14.24 -1.84 -13.23
CA ALA A 32 14.68 -1.85 -11.85
C ALA A 32 15.78 -0.83 -11.59
N ASN A 33 16.78 -0.76 -12.48
CA ASN A 33 17.90 0.17 -12.38
C ASN A 33 17.44 1.63 -12.57
N LEU A 34 16.45 1.89 -13.44
CA LEU A 34 15.82 3.22 -13.56
C LEU A 34 15.04 3.61 -12.30
N GLN A 35 14.40 2.66 -11.61
CA GLN A 35 13.76 2.93 -10.32
C GLN A 35 14.80 3.32 -9.25
N ASP A 36 15.93 2.61 -9.20
CA ASP A 36 17.02 2.94 -8.28
C ASP A 36 17.60 4.32 -8.57
N LEU A 37 17.76 4.67 -9.86
CA LEU A 37 18.21 5.99 -10.26
C LEU A 37 17.20 7.09 -9.88
N LEU A 38 15.90 6.85 -10.08
CA LEU A 38 14.86 7.80 -9.67
C LEU A 38 14.89 8.03 -8.15
N ILE A 39 15.07 6.96 -7.37
CA ILE A 39 15.23 7.07 -5.91
C ILE A 39 16.47 7.89 -5.57
N TYR A 40 17.60 7.62 -6.23
CA TYR A 40 18.85 8.32 -6.01
C TYR A 40 18.75 9.84 -6.27
N VAL A 41 18.18 10.26 -7.40
CA VAL A 41 18.02 11.69 -7.70
C VAL A 41 16.97 12.34 -6.78
N THR A 42 15.95 11.57 -6.35
CA THR A 42 14.95 12.04 -5.37
C THR A 42 15.56 12.23 -3.98
N LYS A 43 16.50 11.38 -3.56
CA LYS A 43 17.29 11.60 -2.34
C LYS A 43 18.12 12.88 -2.44
N GLY A 44 18.77 13.16 -3.58
CA GLY A 44 19.51 14.39 -3.81
C GLY A 44 18.63 15.64 -3.75
N LEU A 45 17.46 15.61 -4.39
CA LEU A 45 16.46 16.68 -4.27
C LEU A 45 16.03 16.88 -2.81
N SER A 46 15.83 15.79 -2.08
CA SER A 46 15.40 15.80 -0.68
C SER A 46 16.47 16.36 0.26
N GLU A 47 17.75 16.15 -0.05
CA GLU A 47 18.87 16.74 0.68
C GLU A 47 18.87 18.27 0.54
N ILE A 48 18.68 18.78 -0.69
CA ILE A 48 18.60 20.21 -0.96
C ILE A 48 17.39 20.84 -0.27
N THR A 49 16.20 20.26 -0.41
CA THR A 49 14.99 20.80 0.23
C THR A 49 15.09 20.79 1.75
N THR A 50 15.74 19.78 2.32
CA THR A 50 16.00 19.71 3.77
C THR A 50 16.94 20.82 4.21
N ARG A 51 18.01 21.10 3.44
CA ARG A 51 18.94 22.20 3.70
C ARG A 51 18.22 23.55 3.61
N LEU A 52 17.44 23.77 2.55
CA LEU A 52 16.67 25.01 2.36
C LEU A 52 15.69 25.26 3.50
N ARG A 53 14.99 24.22 3.97
CA ARG A 53 14.13 24.35 5.16
C ARG A 53 14.92 24.72 6.42
N SER A 54 16.12 24.18 6.59
CA SER A 54 16.98 24.55 7.72
C SER A 54 17.49 26.01 7.66
N GLU A 55 17.54 26.58 6.45
CA GLU A 55 17.80 28.00 6.19
C GLU A 55 16.55 28.89 6.33
N GLY A 56 15.40 28.31 6.69
CA GLY A 56 14.13 29.02 6.85
C GLY A 56 13.38 29.31 5.55
N LYS A 57 13.72 28.63 4.46
CA LYS A 57 13.06 28.80 3.16
C LYS A 57 11.86 27.86 3.03
N GLU A 58 10.80 28.35 2.43
CA GLU A 58 9.62 27.54 2.07
C GLU A 58 9.90 26.73 0.80
N ILE A 59 9.43 25.49 0.78
CA ILE A 59 9.52 24.61 -0.40
C ILE A 59 8.16 24.64 -1.12
N PRO A 60 8.15 24.85 -2.45
CA PRO A 60 6.92 24.82 -3.22
C PRO A 60 6.19 23.47 -3.09
N ALA A 61 4.88 23.47 -2.87
CA ALA A 61 4.07 22.26 -2.76
C ALA A 61 4.19 21.33 -3.99
N ALA A 62 4.53 21.85 -5.16
CA ALA A 62 4.81 21.05 -6.35
C ALA A 62 6.02 20.13 -6.16
N ILE A 63 7.06 20.60 -5.45
CA ILE A 63 8.27 19.81 -5.12
C ILE A 63 7.93 18.70 -4.12
N ASP A 64 7.13 19.01 -3.09
CA ASP A 64 6.66 18.01 -2.12
C ASP A 64 5.86 16.90 -2.83
N ARG A 65 4.97 17.27 -3.75
CA ARG A 65 4.22 16.32 -4.58
C ARG A 65 5.11 15.54 -5.56
N LEU A 66 6.16 16.16 -6.11
CA LEU A 66 7.13 15.48 -6.97
C LEU A 66 7.84 14.35 -6.21
N VAL A 67 8.38 14.63 -5.02
CA VAL A 67 9.04 13.63 -4.18
C VAL A 67 8.07 12.49 -3.82
N THR A 68 6.87 12.83 -3.38
CA THR A 68 5.80 11.86 -3.06
C THR A 68 5.48 10.96 -4.26
N THR A 69 5.32 11.54 -5.45
CA THR A 69 5.00 10.79 -6.68
C THR A 69 6.16 9.89 -7.11
N ASN A 70 7.40 10.38 -7.04
CA ASN A 70 8.59 9.60 -7.38
C ASN A 70 8.69 8.33 -6.52
N LEU A 71 8.51 8.46 -5.21
CA LEU A 71 8.52 7.30 -4.32
C LEU A 71 7.38 6.33 -4.63
N PHE A 72 6.18 6.84 -4.84
CA PHE A 72 5.02 5.99 -5.14
C PHE A 72 5.19 5.23 -6.46
N MET A 73 5.78 5.81 -7.51
CA MET A 73 6.06 5.11 -8.77
C MET A 73 6.97 3.90 -8.58
N THR A 74 7.84 3.91 -7.56
CA THR A 74 8.84 2.87 -7.32
C THR A 74 8.38 1.74 -6.39
N ILE A 75 7.14 1.78 -5.86
CA ILE A 75 6.63 0.68 -5.05
C ILE A 75 6.38 -0.56 -5.92
N THR A 76 6.26 -1.70 -5.26
CA THR A 76 6.05 -2.99 -5.94
C THR A 76 4.79 -2.96 -6.81
N ASN A 77 4.90 -3.42 -8.05
CA ASN A 77 3.78 -3.54 -9.00
C ASN A 77 3.06 -2.21 -9.35
N ALA A 78 3.76 -1.07 -9.29
CA ALA A 78 3.20 0.22 -9.69
C ALA A 78 3.52 0.54 -11.16
N ASN A 79 4.77 0.74 -11.50
CA ASN A 79 5.15 1.22 -12.82
C ASN A 79 6.20 0.32 -13.48
N PHE A 80 5.97 0.00 -14.77
CA PHE A 80 6.82 -0.82 -15.63
C PHE A 80 7.11 -0.09 -16.97
N ASP A 81 6.98 1.24 -16.98
CA ASP A 81 7.18 2.07 -18.15
C ASP A 81 8.49 2.86 -18.03
N ASP A 82 9.50 2.43 -18.78
CA ASP A 82 10.85 2.99 -18.71
C ASP A 82 10.89 4.47 -19.15
N ASP A 83 10.08 4.86 -20.13
CA ASP A 83 10.03 6.24 -20.62
C ASP A 83 9.50 7.17 -19.53
N ARG A 84 8.47 6.75 -18.79
CA ARG A 84 7.96 7.52 -17.64
C ARG A 84 8.97 7.68 -16.51
N PHE A 85 9.81 6.68 -16.27
CA PHE A 85 10.91 6.81 -15.30
C PHE A 85 11.95 7.83 -15.78
N ILE A 86 12.29 7.80 -17.08
CA ILE A 86 13.26 8.74 -17.66
C ILE A 86 12.74 10.17 -17.58
N ASP A 87 11.47 10.40 -17.95
CA ASP A 87 10.84 11.71 -17.86
C ASP A 87 10.84 12.23 -16.42
N ARG A 88 10.51 11.38 -15.46
CA ARG A 88 10.47 11.75 -14.05
C ARG A 88 11.86 12.01 -13.46
N ILE A 89 12.88 11.26 -13.90
CA ILE A 89 14.29 11.54 -13.55
C ILE A 89 14.70 12.93 -14.04
N ASN A 90 14.38 13.26 -15.30
CA ASN A 90 14.71 14.56 -15.88
C ASN A 90 14.00 15.72 -15.15
N GLU A 91 12.72 15.58 -14.86
CA GLU A 91 11.97 16.56 -14.09
C GLU A 91 12.55 16.77 -12.69
N THR A 92 12.94 15.67 -12.02
CA THR A 92 13.54 15.72 -10.69
C THR A 92 14.90 16.43 -10.71
N LEU A 93 15.73 16.15 -11.71
CA LEU A 93 17.03 16.81 -11.88
C LEU A 93 16.85 18.30 -12.15
N SER A 94 15.94 18.70 -13.03
CA SER A 94 15.64 20.12 -13.30
C SER A 94 15.19 20.86 -12.05
N SER A 95 14.20 20.30 -11.34
CA SER A 95 13.68 20.89 -10.09
C SER A 95 14.75 20.97 -8.99
N ARG A 96 15.61 19.97 -8.91
CA ARG A 96 16.73 19.94 -7.98
C ARG A 96 17.71 21.07 -8.26
N ASP A 97 18.09 21.27 -9.53
CA ASP A 97 19.08 22.27 -9.92
C ASP A 97 18.54 23.69 -9.70
N GLU A 98 17.26 23.95 -9.99
CA GLU A 98 16.61 25.22 -9.70
C GLU A 98 16.61 25.55 -8.19
N LEU A 99 16.48 24.55 -7.32
CA LEU A 99 16.55 24.71 -5.87
C LEU A 99 17.98 24.78 -5.36
N PHE A 100 18.93 24.10 -6.00
CA PHE A 100 20.35 24.16 -5.65
C PHE A 100 20.89 25.59 -5.74
N GLU A 101 20.52 26.35 -6.77
CA GLU A 101 20.88 27.77 -6.95
C GLU A 101 20.43 28.67 -5.77
N GLN A 102 19.50 28.20 -4.96
CA GLN A 102 18.96 28.96 -3.83
C GLN A 102 19.69 28.69 -2.51
N LEU A 103 20.59 27.70 -2.46
CA LEU A 103 21.35 27.38 -1.26
C LEU A 103 22.32 28.52 -0.91
N HIS A 104 22.48 28.79 0.39
CA HIS A 104 23.52 29.68 0.88
C HIS A 104 24.85 28.95 1.08
N ASP A 105 24.79 27.65 1.41
CA ASP A 105 25.96 26.80 1.65
C ASP A 105 25.69 25.40 1.07
N ASP A 106 26.53 24.99 0.14
CA ASP A 106 26.49 23.68 -0.52
C ASP A 106 27.54 22.69 0.01
N THR A 107 28.27 23.07 1.07
CA THR A 107 29.32 22.23 1.63
C THR A 107 28.75 20.94 2.25
N GLY A 108 29.41 19.82 1.97
CA GLY A 108 29.06 18.51 2.54
C GLY A 108 27.83 17.85 1.94
N LEU A 109 27.31 18.36 0.82
CA LEU A 109 26.23 17.68 0.08
C LEU A 109 26.77 16.42 -0.60
N SER A 110 25.90 15.41 -0.72
CA SER A 110 26.23 14.16 -1.41
C SER A 110 26.33 14.32 -2.92
N ASP A 111 26.92 13.33 -3.60
CA ASP A 111 26.93 13.26 -5.07
C ASP A 111 25.50 13.32 -5.66
N ALA A 112 24.51 12.78 -4.98
CA ALA A 112 23.12 12.82 -5.43
C ALA A 112 22.56 14.24 -5.56
N ALA A 113 23.05 15.19 -4.77
CA ALA A 113 22.63 16.59 -4.81
C ALA A 113 23.10 17.36 -6.04
N SER A 114 24.13 16.86 -6.76
CA SER A 114 24.74 17.58 -7.89
C SER A 114 24.94 16.75 -9.16
N TRP A 115 24.80 15.42 -9.08
CA TRP A 115 25.01 14.53 -10.22
C TRP A 115 24.08 14.87 -11.40
N GLN A 116 24.65 14.84 -12.61
CA GLN A 116 23.99 15.13 -13.89
C GLN A 116 24.41 14.10 -14.93
N TYR A 117 23.64 13.98 -16.00
CA TYR A 117 24.03 13.20 -17.18
C TYR A 117 23.72 13.96 -18.48
N ARG A 118 24.44 13.63 -19.54
CA ARG A 118 24.28 14.22 -20.87
C ARG A 118 23.85 13.22 -21.92
N THR A 119 24.13 11.93 -21.69
CA THR A 119 23.83 10.84 -22.63
C THR A 119 23.08 9.72 -21.94
N ALA A 120 22.33 8.93 -22.72
CA ALA A 120 21.65 7.73 -22.21
C ALA A 120 22.63 6.72 -21.60
N GLU A 121 23.88 6.66 -22.13
CA GLU A 121 24.92 5.79 -21.63
C GLU A 121 25.37 6.20 -20.22
N GLU A 122 25.61 7.50 -19.99
CA GLU A 122 25.96 8.03 -18.65
C GLU A 122 24.85 7.74 -17.63
N ARG A 123 23.56 7.90 -18.04
CA ARG A 123 22.42 7.56 -17.21
C ARG A 123 22.41 6.07 -16.83
N THR A 124 22.59 5.17 -17.80
CA THR A 124 22.63 3.72 -17.56
C THR A 124 23.77 3.33 -16.65
N LEU A 125 24.98 3.86 -16.89
CA LEU A 125 26.14 3.60 -16.04
C LEU A 125 25.96 4.04 -14.58
N LYS A 126 25.20 5.12 -14.35
CA LYS A 126 24.88 5.55 -12.98
C LYS A 126 23.80 4.66 -12.38
N ALA A 127 22.75 4.34 -13.13
CA ALA A 127 21.67 3.47 -12.69
C ALA A 127 22.16 2.09 -12.22
N ASP A 128 23.20 1.56 -12.87
CA ASP A 128 23.81 0.28 -12.50
C ASP A 128 24.61 0.33 -11.18
N LYS A 129 24.85 1.53 -10.61
CA LYS A 129 25.73 1.73 -9.45
C LYS A 129 25.02 2.19 -8.18
N VAL A 130 23.82 2.78 -8.29
CA VAL A 130 23.16 3.48 -7.18
C VAL A 130 22.02 2.68 -6.54
N GLY A 131 22.03 1.37 -6.65
CA GLY A 131 21.01 0.51 -6.10
C GLY A 131 21.27 0.07 -4.66
N VAL A 132 20.46 -0.86 -4.20
CA VAL A 132 20.48 -1.41 -2.83
C VAL A 132 21.86 -1.87 -2.36
N LEU A 133 22.67 -2.46 -3.26
CA LEU A 133 23.98 -3.03 -2.93
C LEU A 133 25.11 -1.99 -2.81
N ASP A 134 24.84 -0.72 -3.08
CA ASP A 134 25.81 0.37 -2.89
C ASP A 134 26.20 0.53 -1.40
N THR A 135 25.27 0.26 -0.48
CA THR A 135 25.59 0.17 0.96
C THR A 135 26.19 -1.20 1.28
N GLY A 136 27.52 -1.25 1.48
CA GLY A 136 28.25 -2.51 1.71
C GLY A 136 27.97 -3.20 3.04
N ASN A 137 27.76 -2.43 4.12
CA ASN A 137 27.40 -2.98 5.43
C ASN A 137 25.94 -3.46 5.44
N GLU A 138 25.71 -4.74 5.80
CA GLU A 138 24.41 -5.37 5.73
C GLU A 138 23.40 -4.77 6.71
N ASP A 139 23.81 -4.42 7.92
CA ASP A 139 22.93 -3.84 8.93
C ASP A 139 22.51 -2.41 8.57
N LEU A 140 23.47 -1.58 8.15
CA LEU A 140 23.18 -0.23 7.66
C LEU A 140 22.27 -0.28 6.44
N ARG A 141 22.56 -1.17 5.49
CA ARG A 141 21.72 -1.40 4.31
C ARG A 141 20.30 -1.80 4.71
N SER A 142 20.16 -2.75 5.63
CA SER A 142 18.87 -3.21 6.13
C SER A 142 18.04 -2.07 6.74
N LEU A 143 18.64 -1.23 7.58
CA LEU A 143 17.96 -0.11 8.22
C LEU A 143 17.63 1.02 7.23
N ARG A 144 18.52 1.32 6.27
CA ARG A 144 18.27 2.29 5.19
C ARG A 144 17.11 1.84 4.30
N GLU A 145 17.10 0.57 3.90
CA GLU A 145 16.03 0.03 3.06
C GLU A 145 14.71 -0.10 3.82
N LEU A 146 14.72 -0.48 5.10
CA LEU A 146 13.54 -0.48 5.94
C LEU A 146 12.94 0.93 6.07
N THR A 147 13.78 1.95 6.26
CA THR A 147 13.35 3.35 6.24
C THR A 147 12.76 3.72 4.89
N LEU A 148 13.51 3.49 3.79
CA LEU A 148 13.06 3.81 2.42
C LEU A 148 11.74 3.15 2.07
N TYR A 149 11.56 1.87 2.42
CA TYR A 149 10.32 1.16 2.13
C TYR A 149 9.16 1.66 2.98
N GLY A 150 9.41 2.05 4.23
CA GLY A 150 8.44 2.79 5.03
C GLY A 150 8.04 4.11 4.38
N LEU A 151 9.01 4.91 3.90
CA LEU A 151 8.76 6.18 3.22
C LEU A 151 8.00 6.00 1.89
N LYS A 152 8.27 4.94 1.12
CA LYS A 152 7.49 4.61 -0.08
C LYS A 152 6.01 4.33 0.25
N GLY A 153 5.75 3.58 1.31
CA GLY A 153 4.38 3.33 1.80
C GLY A 153 3.71 4.61 2.29
N MET A 154 4.44 5.45 3.02
CA MET A 154 3.97 6.77 3.46
C MET A 154 3.62 7.66 2.27
N ALA A 155 4.47 7.71 1.24
CA ALA A 155 4.25 8.48 0.02
C ALA A 155 2.97 8.05 -0.72
N ALA A 156 2.66 6.74 -0.75
CA ALA A 156 1.42 6.26 -1.35
C ALA A 156 0.19 6.83 -0.63
N TYR A 157 0.16 6.79 0.70
CA TYR A 157 -0.95 7.34 1.50
C TYR A 157 -1.02 8.87 1.42
N ASN A 158 0.14 9.56 1.47
CA ASN A 158 0.21 11.01 1.32
C ASN A 158 -0.34 11.47 -0.03
N LYS A 159 -0.01 10.76 -1.13
CA LYS A 159 -0.54 11.08 -2.45
C LYS A 159 -2.06 10.97 -2.51
N HIS A 160 -2.64 9.93 -1.92
CA HIS A 160 -4.11 9.79 -1.89
C HIS A 160 -4.78 10.90 -1.10
N ALA A 161 -4.18 11.38 -0.01
CA ALA A 161 -4.68 12.56 0.70
C ALA A 161 -4.55 13.83 -0.15
N ASN A 162 -3.40 14.01 -0.82
CA ASN A 162 -3.13 15.19 -1.65
C ASN A 162 -4.10 15.33 -2.83
N VAL A 163 -4.49 14.23 -3.49
CA VAL A 163 -5.47 14.30 -4.61
C VAL A 163 -6.86 14.74 -4.15
N LEU A 164 -7.17 14.60 -2.86
CA LEU A 164 -8.38 15.11 -2.22
C LEU A 164 -8.21 16.52 -1.64
N GLY A 165 -7.05 17.15 -1.84
CA GLY A 165 -6.76 18.50 -1.35
C GLY A 165 -6.28 18.56 0.10
N TYR A 166 -5.94 17.44 0.72
CA TYR A 166 -5.41 17.36 2.07
C TYR A 166 -3.89 17.19 2.04
N ALA A 167 -3.17 18.07 2.75
CA ALA A 167 -1.72 18.02 2.86
C ALA A 167 -1.28 18.39 4.28
N ASP A 168 -0.16 17.84 4.71
CA ASP A 168 0.50 18.18 5.98
C ASP A 168 2.00 18.42 5.70
N THR A 169 2.44 19.66 5.81
CA THR A 169 3.82 20.06 5.55
C THR A 169 4.83 19.38 6.48
N ALA A 170 4.41 18.95 7.66
CA ALA A 170 5.27 18.19 8.57
C ALA A 170 5.54 16.77 8.04
N ILE A 171 4.55 16.14 7.39
CA ILE A 171 4.73 14.83 6.73
C ILE A 171 5.67 14.99 5.53
N ASP A 172 5.46 16.00 4.67
CA ASP A 172 6.30 16.26 3.51
C ASP A 172 7.75 16.56 3.89
N ALA A 173 7.95 17.42 4.91
CA ALA A 173 9.27 17.76 5.43
C ALA A 173 9.97 16.54 6.04
N PHE A 174 9.26 15.72 6.81
CA PHE A 174 9.82 14.50 7.39
C PHE A 174 10.23 13.51 6.32
N LEU A 175 9.37 13.26 5.33
CA LEU A 175 9.62 12.33 4.24
C LEU A 175 10.93 12.67 3.51
N GLN A 176 11.16 13.95 3.19
CA GLN A 176 12.37 14.41 2.53
C GLN A 176 13.59 14.38 3.46
N LYS A 177 13.45 14.82 4.71
CA LYS A 177 14.51 14.72 5.73
C LYS A 177 14.97 13.28 5.94
N ALA A 178 14.04 12.34 6.04
CA ALA A 178 14.35 10.93 6.26
C ALA A 178 15.02 10.31 5.03
N LEU A 179 14.56 10.68 3.80
CA LEU A 179 15.23 10.29 2.56
C LEU A 179 16.67 10.80 2.50
N ALA A 180 16.92 12.08 2.77
CA ALA A 180 18.26 12.67 2.80
C ALA A 180 19.17 11.95 3.80
N LYS A 181 18.66 11.62 4.99
CA LYS A 181 19.41 10.87 6.00
C LYS A 181 19.86 9.48 5.53
N THR A 182 19.19 8.86 4.58
CA THR A 182 19.65 7.58 4.02
C THR A 182 20.90 7.69 3.14
N LEU A 183 21.35 8.91 2.81
CA LEU A 183 22.61 9.19 2.11
C LEU A 183 23.79 9.42 3.08
N ASP A 184 23.52 9.66 4.36
CA ASP A 184 24.53 10.02 5.34
C ASP A 184 25.27 8.76 5.86
N ASP A 185 26.52 8.61 5.44
CA ASP A 185 27.38 7.49 5.83
C ASP A 185 27.94 7.62 7.25
N SER A 186 27.75 8.77 7.91
CA SER A 186 28.16 8.98 9.30
C SER A 186 27.18 8.42 10.33
N LEU A 187 25.94 8.11 9.92
CA LEU A 187 24.91 7.58 10.82
C LEU A 187 25.22 6.16 11.28
N SER A 188 25.12 5.96 12.59
CA SER A 188 25.22 4.64 13.22
C SER A 188 23.97 3.80 13.04
N THR A 189 24.05 2.52 13.39
CA THR A 189 22.87 1.63 13.45
C THR A 189 21.81 2.13 14.44
N ASP A 190 22.21 2.76 15.53
CA ASP A 190 21.28 3.32 16.54
C ASP A 190 20.56 4.55 16.00
N ASP A 191 21.26 5.43 15.26
CA ASP A 191 20.67 6.59 14.59
C ASP A 191 19.64 6.14 13.54
N LEU A 192 20.00 5.15 12.72
CA LEU A 192 19.09 4.60 11.71
C LEU A 192 17.91 3.84 12.33
N THR A 193 18.11 3.13 13.44
CA THR A 193 17.01 2.50 14.19
C THR A 193 16.03 3.54 14.71
N SER A 194 16.54 4.63 15.25
CA SER A 194 15.71 5.76 15.68
C SER A 194 14.94 6.38 14.52
N LEU A 195 15.55 6.50 13.35
CA LEU A 195 14.90 6.99 12.12
C LEU A 195 13.79 6.04 11.64
N VAL A 196 13.98 4.73 11.74
CA VAL A 196 12.94 3.72 11.42
C VAL A 196 11.72 3.89 12.34
N LEU A 197 11.91 4.08 13.64
CA LEU A 197 10.82 4.28 14.60
C LEU A 197 10.12 5.65 14.38
N GLU A 198 10.89 6.70 14.08
CA GLU A 198 10.33 8.01 13.71
C GLU A 198 9.48 7.89 12.43
N THR A 199 9.94 7.11 11.44
CA THR A 199 9.17 6.80 10.23
C THR A 199 7.84 6.13 10.57
N GLY A 200 7.82 5.20 11.51
CA GLY A 200 6.58 4.58 12.02
C GLY A 200 5.61 5.58 12.62
N SER A 201 6.10 6.53 13.42
CA SER A 201 5.28 7.59 14.02
C SER A 201 4.64 8.50 12.96
N PHE A 202 5.38 8.84 11.90
CA PHE A 202 4.83 9.57 10.76
C PHE A 202 3.90 8.70 9.90
N GLY A 203 4.09 7.38 9.90
CA GLY A 203 3.15 6.42 9.33
C GLY A 203 1.75 6.52 9.95
N VAL A 204 1.67 6.65 11.27
CA VAL A 204 0.39 6.90 11.95
C VAL A 204 -0.23 8.22 11.49
N LYS A 205 0.57 9.31 11.40
CA LYS A 205 0.08 10.64 10.99
C LYS A 205 -0.45 10.64 9.56
N VAL A 206 0.26 10.00 8.62
CA VAL A 206 -0.17 9.99 7.21
C VAL A 206 -1.44 9.15 7.01
N MET A 207 -1.59 8.03 7.74
CA MET A 207 -2.83 7.26 7.72
C MET A 207 -4.00 8.04 8.32
N ALA A 208 -3.78 8.79 9.41
CA ALA A 208 -4.77 9.71 9.98
C ALA A 208 -5.17 10.82 9.01
N LEU A 209 -4.20 11.40 8.28
CA LEU A 209 -4.47 12.40 7.25
C LEU A 209 -5.35 11.82 6.14
N LEU A 210 -5.03 10.62 5.65
CA LEU A 210 -5.79 9.97 4.60
C LEU A 210 -7.19 9.56 5.06
N ASP A 211 -7.34 9.04 6.29
CA ASP A 211 -8.64 8.74 6.88
C ASP A 211 -9.51 10.01 6.95
N THR A 212 -8.94 11.12 7.42
CA THR A 212 -9.62 12.42 7.44
C THR A 212 -10.02 12.87 6.04
N ALA A 213 -9.13 12.74 5.06
CA ALA A 213 -9.40 13.12 3.67
C ALA A 213 -10.55 12.30 3.08
N ASN A 214 -10.49 10.98 3.22
CA ASN A 214 -11.52 10.07 2.70
C ASN A 214 -12.87 10.29 3.38
N THR A 215 -12.90 10.33 4.71
CA THR A 215 -14.17 10.42 5.47
C THR A 215 -14.81 11.79 5.38
N SER A 216 -14.03 12.87 5.30
CA SER A 216 -14.58 14.22 5.07
C SER A 216 -15.12 14.40 3.65
N THR A 217 -14.53 13.73 2.66
CA THR A 217 -14.96 13.84 1.26
C THR A 217 -16.12 12.91 0.93
N TYR A 218 -16.06 11.65 1.38
CA TYR A 218 -16.98 10.59 0.95
C TYR A 218 -17.93 10.10 2.07
N GLY A 219 -17.80 10.61 3.28
CA GLY A 219 -18.51 10.15 4.47
C GLY A 219 -17.84 8.98 5.16
N ASN A 220 -18.23 8.68 6.40
CA ASN A 220 -17.71 7.51 7.10
C ASN A 220 -18.19 6.21 6.47
N PRO A 221 -17.33 5.21 6.29
CA PRO A 221 -17.75 3.90 5.81
C PRO A 221 -18.89 3.32 6.66
N GLU A 222 -19.86 2.71 5.98
CA GLU A 222 -21.04 2.09 6.57
C GLU A 222 -21.07 0.60 6.27
N ILE A 223 -21.67 -0.19 7.16
CA ILE A 223 -21.92 -1.63 6.91
C ILE A 223 -22.70 -1.76 5.60
N THR A 224 -22.11 -2.40 4.63
CA THR A 224 -22.63 -2.47 3.26
C THR A 224 -22.52 -3.89 2.71
N LYS A 225 -23.58 -4.34 2.07
CA LYS A 225 -23.57 -5.53 1.22
C LYS A 225 -23.13 -5.14 -0.18
N VAL A 226 -22.16 -5.87 -0.71
CA VAL A 226 -21.61 -5.65 -2.05
C VAL A 226 -21.86 -6.88 -2.91
N GLU A 227 -22.52 -6.67 -4.05
CA GLU A 227 -22.81 -7.72 -5.02
C GLU A 227 -21.54 -8.27 -5.66
N LEU A 228 -21.49 -9.60 -5.84
CA LEU A 228 -20.40 -10.32 -6.53
C LEU A 228 -20.80 -10.79 -7.93
N GLY A 229 -22.09 -10.75 -8.24
CA GLY A 229 -22.62 -11.09 -9.57
C GLY A 229 -22.40 -9.96 -10.58
N VAL A 230 -22.72 -10.24 -11.84
CA VAL A 230 -22.63 -9.26 -12.94
C VAL A 230 -24.00 -8.97 -13.54
N ARG A 231 -24.16 -7.76 -14.07
CA ARG A 231 -25.31 -7.32 -14.85
C ARG A 231 -25.07 -7.54 -16.35
N ASN A 232 -26.11 -7.38 -17.16
CA ASN A 232 -26.02 -7.56 -18.59
C ASN A 232 -25.76 -6.23 -19.35
N ASN A 233 -24.88 -5.38 -18.82
CA ASN A 233 -24.48 -4.11 -19.44
C ASN A 233 -22.99 -4.15 -19.76
N PRO A 234 -22.54 -3.41 -20.80
CA PRO A 234 -21.13 -3.09 -20.97
C PRO A 234 -20.56 -2.49 -19.68
N ALA A 235 -19.31 -2.76 -19.36
CA ALA A 235 -18.79 -2.32 -18.08
C ALA A 235 -17.30 -1.92 -18.11
N ILE A 236 -16.88 -1.11 -17.13
CA ILE A 236 -15.50 -0.76 -16.83
C ILE A 236 -15.15 -1.39 -15.48
N LEU A 237 -13.98 -2.05 -15.41
CA LEU A 237 -13.41 -2.53 -14.17
C LEU A 237 -12.39 -1.53 -13.65
N ILE A 238 -12.53 -1.06 -12.40
CA ILE A 238 -11.55 -0.20 -11.76
C ILE A 238 -10.82 -0.95 -10.65
N SER A 239 -9.49 -0.91 -10.68
CA SER A 239 -8.63 -1.60 -9.72
C SER A 239 -7.57 -0.63 -9.18
N GLY A 240 -7.16 -0.83 -7.93
CA GLY A 240 -6.23 0.03 -7.21
C GLY A 240 -6.87 0.64 -5.97
N HIS A 241 -6.49 1.89 -5.61
CA HIS A 241 -6.87 2.48 -4.32
C HIS A 241 -7.48 3.88 -4.43
N ASP A 242 -7.31 4.58 -5.57
CA ASP A 242 -7.64 6.00 -5.69
C ASP A 242 -9.15 6.24 -5.80
N LEU A 243 -9.75 6.76 -4.71
CA LEU A 243 -11.18 7.04 -4.64
C LEU A 243 -11.57 8.27 -5.49
N ARG A 244 -10.65 9.21 -5.73
CA ARG A 244 -10.92 10.37 -6.58
C ARG A 244 -11.03 9.97 -8.04
N ASP A 245 -10.19 9.05 -8.51
CA ASP A 245 -10.31 8.49 -9.86
C ASP A 245 -11.63 7.73 -10.03
N LEU A 246 -12.06 6.98 -9.02
CA LEU A 246 -13.36 6.32 -9.03
C LEU A 246 -14.51 7.34 -9.09
N GLU A 247 -14.46 8.39 -8.28
CA GLU A 247 -15.49 9.44 -8.29
C GLU A 247 -15.64 10.05 -9.67
N MET A 248 -14.54 10.51 -10.27
CA MET A 248 -14.54 11.09 -11.62
C MET A 248 -15.04 10.11 -12.69
N LEU A 249 -14.68 8.83 -12.57
CA LEU A 249 -15.17 7.78 -13.47
C LEU A 249 -16.69 7.59 -13.32
N LEU A 250 -17.20 7.51 -12.10
CA LEU A 250 -18.64 7.35 -11.82
C LEU A 250 -19.45 8.55 -12.31
N GLU A 251 -18.93 9.78 -12.15
CA GLU A 251 -19.58 10.98 -12.67
C GLU A 251 -19.69 10.94 -14.20
N GLN A 252 -18.61 10.57 -14.89
CA GLN A 252 -18.56 10.57 -16.35
C GLN A 252 -19.27 9.36 -17.00
N THR A 253 -19.43 8.25 -16.27
CA THR A 253 -20.21 7.09 -16.74
C THR A 253 -21.71 7.21 -16.46
N ALA A 254 -22.15 8.21 -15.70
CA ALA A 254 -23.55 8.42 -15.38
C ALA A 254 -24.39 8.56 -16.67
N ASN A 255 -25.50 7.81 -16.75
CA ASN A 255 -26.42 7.81 -17.89
C ASN A 255 -25.83 7.36 -19.24
N THR A 256 -24.66 6.72 -19.25
CA THR A 256 -24.03 6.23 -20.49
C THR A 256 -24.44 4.80 -20.86
N GLY A 257 -25.09 4.08 -19.96
CA GLY A 257 -25.41 2.65 -20.10
C GLY A 257 -24.23 1.72 -19.80
N VAL A 258 -23.13 2.26 -19.24
CA VAL A 258 -21.94 1.51 -18.83
C VAL A 258 -21.95 1.34 -17.33
N ASP A 259 -21.86 0.09 -16.85
CA ASP A 259 -21.69 -0.22 -15.42
C ASP A 259 -20.22 -0.09 -14.99
N VAL A 260 -19.98 0.16 -13.71
CA VAL A 260 -18.65 0.20 -13.11
C VAL A 260 -18.56 -0.85 -12.00
N TYR A 261 -17.54 -1.69 -12.09
CA TYR A 261 -17.22 -2.70 -11.09
C TYR A 261 -15.88 -2.39 -10.43
N THR A 262 -15.78 -2.68 -9.15
CA THR A 262 -14.50 -2.63 -8.42
C THR A 262 -13.77 -3.97 -8.50
N HIS A 263 -12.46 -3.91 -8.31
CA HIS A 263 -11.59 -5.06 -8.20
C HIS A 263 -10.56 -4.84 -7.09
N SER A 264 -10.24 -5.90 -6.34
CA SER A 264 -9.16 -5.88 -5.34
C SER A 264 -9.34 -4.78 -4.28
N GLU A 265 -8.36 -3.89 -4.09
CA GLU A 265 -8.41 -2.83 -3.07
C GLU A 265 -9.42 -1.71 -3.35
N MET A 266 -10.10 -1.73 -4.50
CA MET A 266 -11.19 -0.80 -4.75
C MET A 266 -12.54 -1.27 -4.16
N LEU A 267 -12.67 -2.54 -3.75
CA LEU A 267 -13.88 -3.08 -3.08
C LEU A 267 -14.41 -2.17 -1.96
N PRO A 268 -13.58 -1.65 -1.04
CA PRO A 268 -14.05 -0.80 0.05
C PRO A 268 -14.70 0.51 -0.37
N ALA A 269 -14.56 0.95 -1.60
CA ALA A 269 -15.25 2.13 -2.11
C ALA A 269 -16.77 2.03 -1.96
N HIS A 270 -17.31 0.80 -2.05
CA HIS A 270 -18.75 0.55 -1.85
C HIS A 270 -19.24 0.90 -0.43
N TYR A 271 -18.34 0.98 0.55
CA TYR A 271 -18.69 1.27 1.94
C TYR A 271 -18.98 2.76 2.19
N TYR A 272 -18.48 3.64 1.31
CA TYR A 272 -18.62 5.09 1.46
C TYR A 272 -20.00 5.59 0.99
N PRO A 273 -20.71 6.40 1.82
CA PRO A 273 -22.05 6.90 1.48
C PRO A 273 -22.11 7.68 0.15
N ALA A 274 -21.05 8.47 -0.15
CA ALA A 274 -21.02 9.32 -1.35
C ALA A 274 -21.14 8.55 -2.67
N PHE A 275 -20.72 7.29 -2.71
CA PHE A 275 -20.80 6.47 -3.93
C PHE A 275 -22.12 5.73 -4.10
N LYS A 276 -22.93 5.59 -3.05
CA LYS A 276 -24.21 4.85 -3.08
C LYS A 276 -25.28 5.49 -3.96
N LYS A 277 -25.10 6.77 -4.34
CA LYS A 277 -26.00 7.48 -5.27
C LYS A 277 -25.91 7.01 -6.72
N TYR A 278 -24.83 6.32 -7.10
CA TYR A 278 -24.60 5.88 -8.47
C TYR A 278 -25.18 4.49 -8.73
N ALA A 279 -26.35 4.42 -9.37
CA ALA A 279 -27.04 3.15 -9.64
C ALA A 279 -26.25 2.20 -10.57
N HIS A 280 -25.33 2.72 -11.38
CA HIS A 280 -24.45 1.95 -12.27
C HIS A 280 -23.14 1.51 -11.59
N PHE A 281 -22.91 1.86 -10.32
CA PHE A 281 -21.86 1.29 -9.48
C PHE A 281 -22.31 -0.09 -9.02
N ALA A 282 -21.93 -1.12 -9.77
CA ALA A 282 -22.67 -2.38 -9.82
C ALA A 282 -22.29 -3.38 -8.72
N GLY A 283 -21.01 -3.47 -8.37
CA GLY A 283 -20.49 -4.45 -7.40
C GLY A 283 -19.01 -4.68 -7.52
N ASN A 284 -18.51 -5.74 -6.89
CA ASN A 284 -17.11 -6.14 -6.96
C ASN A 284 -16.94 -7.36 -7.85
N TYR A 285 -15.97 -7.33 -8.75
CA TYR A 285 -15.67 -8.41 -9.67
C TYR A 285 -14.32 -9.04 -9.30
N GLY A 286 -14.33 -10.34 -9.04
CA GLY A 286 -13.13 -11.11 -8.78
C GLY A 286 -12.57 -10.96 -7.37
N ASN A 287 -11.23 -11.01 -7.26
CA ASN A 287 -10.51 -11.28 -6.04
C ASN A 287 -9.36 -10.26 -5.82
N ALA A 288 -8.30 -10.69 -5.11
CA ALA A 288 -7.10 -9.90 -4.91
C ALA A 288 -6.30 -9.70 -6.21
N TRP A 289 -5.49 -8.66 -6.26
CA TRP A 289 -4.71 -8.18 -7.41
C TRP A 289 -3.98 -9.26 -8.23
N TRP A 290 -3.48 -10.30 -7.59
CA TRP A 290 -2.69 -11.33 -8.25
C TRP A 290 -3.48 -12.25 -9.19
N LYS A 291 -4.83 -12.23 -9.09
CA LYS A 291 -5.76 -12.96 -9.96
C LYS A 291 -6.05 -12.26 -11.30
N GLN A 292 -5.49 -11.10 -11.55
CA GLN A 292 -5.76 -10.26 -12.73
C GLN A 292 -5.71 -11.03 -14.06
N LYS A 293 -4.77 -11.98 -14.21
CA LYS A 293 -4.58 -12.66 -15.50
C LYS A 293 -5.79 -13.46 -15.98
N GLU A 294 -6.56 -14.02 -15.07
CA GLU A 294 -7.78 -14.77 -15.34
C GLU A 294 -9.01 -13.86 -15.32
N GLU A 295 -9.08 -13.01 -14.32
CA GLU A 295 -10.24 -12.16 -14.06
C GLU A 295 -10.38 -11.03 -15.08
N PHE A 296 -9.30 -10.38 -15.47
CA PHE A 296 -9.32 -9.32 -16.49
C PHE A 296 -9.63 -9.86 -17.89
N GLU A 297 -9.20 -11.08 -18.18
CA GLU A 297 -9.57 -11.75 -19.43
C GLU A 297 -11.07 -12.00 -19.50
N ALA A 298 -11.66 -12.53 -18.41
CA ALA A 298 -13.09 -12.84 -18.30
C ALA A 298 -14.00 -11.60 -18.18
N PHE A 299 -13.45 -10.45 -17.78
CA PHE A 299 -14.24 -9.23 -17.64
C PHE A 299 -14.78 -8.68 -18.96
N ASN A 300 -14.11 -8.95 -20.08
CA ASN A 300 -14.44 -8.53 -21.43
C ASN A 300 -14.33 -7.02 -21.72
N GLY A 301 -14.67 -6.17 -20.76
CA GLY A 301 -14.61 -4.70 -20.86
C GLY A 301 -13.20 -4.13 -20.58
N PRO A 302 -13.02 -2.81 -20.72
CA PRO A 302 -11.77 -2.14 -20.38
C PRO A 302 -11.56 -2.08 -18.86
N ILE A 303 -10.28 -2.02 -18.48
CA ILE A 303 -9.80 -2.03 -17.11
C ILE A 303 -9.03 -0.74 -16.84
N LEU A 304 -9.39 -0.01 -15.78
CA LEU A 304 -8.67 1.17 -15.28
C LEU A 304 -7.85 0.79 -14.05
N LEU A 305 -6.54 0.95 -14.15
CA LEU A 305 -5.61 0.76 -13.04
C LEU A 305 -5.18 2.12 -12.50
N THR A 306 -5.50 2.41 -11.24
CA THR A 306 -5.30 3.73 -10.62
C THR A 306 -4.04 3.81 -9.77
N THR A 307 -3.57 2.68 -9.24
CA THR A 307 -2.41 2.61 -8.35
C THR A 307 -1.64 1.31 -8.55
N ASN A 308 -0.71 0.99 -7.63
CA ASN A 308 0.00 -0.27 -7.62
C ASN A 308 -0.95 -1.48 -7.58
N CYS A 309 -0.36 -2.66 -7.65
CA CYS A 309 -1.00 -3.97 -7.86
C CYS A 309 -1.26 -4.28 -9.35
N LEU A 310 -0.50 -3.67 -10.27
CA LEU A 310 -0.50 -4.05 -11.68
C LEU A 310 0.30 -5.36 -11.85
N VAL A 311 -0.30 -6.32 -12.54
CA VAL A 311 0.39 -7.53 -13.03
C VAL A 311 0.61 -7.34 -14.53
N PRO A 312 1.82 -7.60 -15.07
CA PRO A 312 2.06 -7.51 -16.51
C PRO A 312 0.94 -8.22 -17.31
N PRO A 313 0.21 -7.47 -18.17
CA PRO A 313 -0.97 -8.00 -18.84
C PRO A 313 -0.62 -9.04 -19.89
N LYS A 314 -1.56 -9.98 -20.14
CA LYS A 314 -1.49 -10.85 -21.32
C LYS A 314 -1.81 -10.06 -22.58
N GLU A 315 -1.23 -10.43 -23.71
CA GLU A 315 -1.52 -9.81 -25.01
C GLU A 315 -3.02 -9.89 -25.39
N SER A 316 -3.74 -10.91 -24.89
CA SER A 316 -5.18 -11.11 -25.16
C SER A 316 -6.09 -10.01 -24.62
N TYR A 317 -5.64 -9.20 -23.64
CA TYR A 317 -6.43 -8.10 -23.09
C TYR A 317 -5.63 -6.81 -22.85
N LYS A 318 -4.37 -6.75 -23.29
CA LYS A 318 -3.49 -5.58 -23.07
C LYS A 318 -4.07 -4.30 -23.66
N ASP A 319 -4.74 -4.39 -24.81
CA ASP A 319 -5.40 -3.27 -25.48
C ASP A 319 -6.59 -2.68 -24.69
N ARG A 320 -7.13 -3.45 -23.72
CA ARG A 320 -8.20 -3.02 -22.80
C ARG A 320 -7.68 -2.40 -21.52
N ILE A 321 -6.35 -2.41 -21.27
CA ILE A 321 -5.74 -1.81 -20.09
C ILE A 321 -5.56 -0.32 -20.26
N TYR A 322 -6.05 0.42 -19.30
CA TYR A 322 -5.82 1.85 -19.09
C TYR A 322 -5.16 2.05 -17.74
N THR A 323 -4.18 2.92 -17.69
CA THR A 323 -3.48 3.31 -16.46
C THR A 323 -3.66 4.80 -16.21
N THR A 324 -3.50 5.25 -14.97
CA THR A 324 -3.52 6.68 -14.62
C THR A 324 -2.60 6.96 -13.41
N GLY A 325 -2.24 8.22 -13.21
CA GLY A 325 -1.41 8.64 -12.08
C GLY A 325 -0.01 8.01 -12.08
N SER A 326 0.38 7.36 -10.97
CA SER A 326 1.71 6.77 -10.80
C SER A 326 1.87 5.38 -11.41
N VAL A 327 0.76 4.75 -11.83
CA VAL A 327 0.81 3.41 -12.43
C VAL A 327 1.06 3.50 -13.93
N GLY A 328 1.85 2.59 -14.47
CA GLY A 328 2.16 2.57 -15.89
C GLY A 328 2.67 1.22 -16.39
N PHE A 329 2.39 0.93 -17.65
CA PHE A 329 2.93 -0.23 -18.34
C PHE A 329 3.15 0.11 -19.82
N SER A 330 4.35 -0.12 -20.32
CA SER A 330 4.72 0.20 -21.69
C SER A 330 3.75 -0.44 -22.71
N GLY A 331 3.24 0.39 -23.61
CA GLY A 331 2.26 0.00 -24.62
C GLY A 331 0.81 -0.10 -24.16
N CYS A 332 0.49 0.22 -22.88
CA CYS A 332 -0.87 0.44 -22.41
C CYS A 332 -1.23 1.93 -22.55
N LYS A 333 -2.53 2.21 -22.67
CA LYS A 333 -3.03 3.59 -22.70
C LYS A 333 -2.92 4.21 -21.31
N HIS A 334 -2.46 5.45 -21.24
CA HIS A 334 -2.42 6.21 -20.01
C HIS A 334 -3.38 7.40 -20.07
N ILE A 335 -4.09 7.63 -18.97
CA ILE A 335 -4.98 8.78 -18.81
C ILE A 335 -4.27 9.76 -17.88
N ASP A 336 -3.81 10.86 -18.45
CA ASP A 336 -3.09 11.91 -17.74
C ASP A 336 -4.06 12.81 -16.94
N GLY A 337 -3.54 13.59 -16.02
CA GLY A 337 -4.22 14.60 -15.22
C GLY A 337 -3.46 14.88 -13.93
N GLU A 338 -3.32 16.17 -13.64
CA GLU A 338 -2.63 16.65 -12.44
C GLU A 338 -3.57 16.70 -11.22
N ILE A 339 -2.96 16.83 -10.03
CA ILE A 339 -3.72 16.98 -8.79
C ILE A 339 -4.58 18.26 -8.86
N GLY A 340 -5.88 18.09 -8.63
CA GLY A 340 -6.88 19.18 -8.71
C GLY A 340 -7.55 19.32 -10.07
N GLU A 341 -7.09 18.60 -11.09
CA GLU A 341 -7.74 18.57 -12.41
C GLU A 341 -8.77 17.43 -12.54
N THR A 342 -9.68 17.59 -13.49
CA THR A 342 -10.61 16.52 -13.86
C THR A 342 -9.99 15.72 -15.01
N LYS A 343 -9.73 14.44 -14.78
CA LYS A 343 -9.24 13.53 -15.82
C LYS A 343 -10.35 13.23 -16.83
N ASP A 344 -9.99 13.09 -18.11
CA ASP A 344 -10.92 12.72 -19.17
C ASP A 344 -10.99 11.18 -19.35
N PHE A 345 -12.08 10.59 -18.93
CA PHE A 345 -12.37 9.16 -19.09
C PHE A 345 -13.20 8.83 -20.35
N SER A 346 -13.42 9.78 -21.25
CA SER A 346 -14.23 9.56 -22.46
C SER A 346 -13.75 8.38 -23.31
N ALA A 347 -12.44 8.24 -23.49
CA ALA A 347 -11.85 7.17 -24.31
C ALA A 347 -12.13 5.76 -23.75
N ILE A 348 -12.04 5.56 -22.42
CA ILE A 348 -12.33 4.26 -21.81
C ILE A 348 -13.84 3.97 -21.81
N ILE A 349 -14.69 4.99 -21.66
CA ILE A 349 -16.15 4.87 -21.74
C ILE A 349 -16.58 4.45 -23.15
N GLU A 350 -16.08 5.11 -24.18
CA GLU A 350 -16.38 4.76 -25.57
C GLU A 350 -15.82 3.38 -25.97
N HIS A 351 -14.74 2.95 -25.33
CA HIS A 351 -14.24 1.58 -25.49
C HIS A 351 -15.21 0.58 -24.84
N ALA A 352 -15.65 0.84 -23.61
CA ALA A 352 -16.57 -0.04 -22.89
C ALA A 352 -17.87 -0.29 -23.66
N LYS A 353 -18.48 0.74 -24.24
CA LYS A 353 -19.73 0.65 -25.05
C LYS A 353 -19.63 -0.35 -26.22
N LYS A 354 -18.42 -0.69 -26.66
CA LYS A 354 -18.17 -1.63 -27.77
C LYS A 354 -17.89 -3.05 -27.30
N CYS A 355 -17.77 -3.25 -25.98
CA CYS A 355 -17.46 -4.53 -25.38
C CYS A 355 -18.73 -5.28 -24.97
N PRO A 356 -18.69 -6.63 -24.95
CA PRO A 356 -19.76 -7.40 -24.35
C PRO A 356 -19.76 -7.23 -22.82
N PRO A 357 -20.87 -7.59 -22.14
CA PRO A 357 -20.92 -7.64 -20.68
C PRO A 357 -19.88 -8.56 -20.08
N PRO A 358 -19.50 -8.36 -18.80
CA PRO A 358 -18.59 -9.24 -18.08
C PRO A 358 -19.11 -10.68 -18.00
N THR A 359 -18.22 -11.66 -18.09
CA THR A 359 -18.54 -13.07 -17.82
C THR A 359 -18.65 -13.27 -16.30
N PRO A 360 -19.75 -13.87 -15.78
CA PRO A 360 -19.86 -14.14 -14.34
C PRO A 360 -18.75 -15.06 -13.84
N LEU A 361 -18.10 -14.68 -12.74
CA LEU A 361 -17.13 -15.53 -12.02
C LEU A 361 -17.76 -16.18 -10.80
N GLU A 362 -18.63 -15.45 -10.12
CA GLU A 362 -19.26 -15.83 -8.88
C GLU A 362 -20.59 -15.09 -8.70
N SER A 363 -21.30 -15.41 -7.63
CA SER A 363 -22.56 -14.77 -7.25
C SER A 363 -22.64 -14.65 -5.73
N GLY A 364 -23.61 -13.88 -5.23
CA GLY A 364 -23.79 -13.63 -3.82
C GLY A 364 -23.30 -12.25 -3.41
N GLU A 365 -23.15 -12.04 -2.11
CA GLU A 365 -22.85 -10.77 -1.50
C GLU A 365 -21.66 -10.89 -0.54
N LEU A 366 -20.88 -9.82 -0.41
CA LEU A 366 -19.94 -9.60 0.68
C LEU A 366 -20.46 -8.51 1.62
N VAL A 367 -20.07 -8.58 2.89
CA VAL A 367 -20.39 -7.56 3.88
C VAL A 367 -19.08 -6.94 4.39
N GLY A 368 -18.98 -5.61 4.35
CA GLY A 368 -17.85 -4.85 4.87
C GLY A 368 -18.28 -3.47 5.35
N GLY A 369 -17.32 -2.58 5.61
CA GLY A 369 -17.59 -1.23 6.12
C GLY A 369 -17.49 -1.12 7.64
N PHE A 370 -16.76 -2.01 8.29
CA PHE A 370 -16.50 -2.02 9.74
C PHE A 370 -15.28 -1.16 10.10
N ALA A 371 -15.20 0.07 9.56
CA ALA A 371 -14.21 1.05 9.97
C ALA A 371 -14.49 1.57 11.40
N HIS A 372 -13.53 2.31 11.98
CA HIS A 372 -13.57 2.72 13.39
C HIS A 372 -14.88 3.43 13.78
N HIS A 373 -15.37 4.36 12.97
CA HIS A 373 -16.64 5.06 13.24
C HIS A 373 -17.80 4.09 13.45
N GLN A 374 -17.94 3.11 12.58
CA GLN A 374 -19.02 2.12 12.63
C GLN A 374 -18.86 1.14 13.80
N VAL A 375 -17.63 0.66 14.06
CA VAL A 375 -17.35 -0.27 15.17
C VAL A 375 -17.50 0.43 16.52
N LEU A 376 -17.07 1.69 16.63
CA LEU A 376 -17.21 2.48 17.87
C LEU A 376 -18.68 2.83 18.14
N ALA A 377 -19.52 3.01 17.12
CA ALA A 377 -20.96 3.13 17.30
C ALA A 377 -21.62 1.86 17.86
N LEU A 378 -20.98 0.71 17.70
CA LEU A 378 -21.39 -0.59 18.24
C LEU A 378 -20.58 -1.01 19.47
N ALA A 379 -19.79 -0.08 20.06
CA ALA A 379 -18.84 -0.40 21.12
C ALA A 379 -19.48 -1.12 22.31
N ASP A 380 -20.67 -0.70 22.76
CA ASP A 380 -21.37 -1.34 23.89
C ASP A 380 -21.65 -2.82 23.61
N LYS A 381 -22.12 -3.17 22.40
CA LYS A 381 -22.34 -4.57 22.01
C LYS A 381 -21.05 -5.39 22.00
N VAL A 382 -19.97 -4.81 21.48
CA VAL A 382 -18.66 -5.48 21.43
C VAL A 382 -18.13 -5.69 22.84
N VAL A 383 -18.21 -4.67 23.70
CA VAL A 383 -17.77 -4.73 25.11
C VAL A 383 -18.59 -5.75 25.89
N ASP A 384 -19.91 -5.78 25.72
CA ASP A 384 -20.79 -6.76 26.37
C ASP A 384 -20.47 -8.19 25.90
N ALA A 385 -20.22 -8.38 24.59
CA ALA A 385 -19.83 -9.67 24.05
C ALA A 385 -18.48 -10.17 24.62
N VAL A 386 -17.52 -9.26 24.83
CA VAL A 386 -16.24 -9.58 25.46
C VAL A 386 -16.43 -9.87 26.97
N LYS A 387 -17.17 -9.03 27.71
CA LYS A 387 -17.42 -9.21 29.15
C LYS A 387 -18.20 -10.48 29.46
N SER A 388 -19.15 -10.86 28.60
CA SER A 388 -19.90 -12.11 28.74
C SER A 388 -19.10 -13.36 28.33
N GLY A 389 -17.93 -13.19 27.71
CA GLY A 389 -17.13 -14.29 27.16
C GLY A 389 -17.67 -14.86 25.84
N ALA A 390 -18.67 -14.22 25.21
CA ALA A 390 -19.15 -14.60 23.88
C ALA A 390 -18.07 -14.36 22.81
N ILE A 391 -17.28 -13.28 22.95
CA ILE A 391 -16.05 -13.05 22.19
C ILE A 391 -14.88 -13.14 23.15
N LYS A 392 -14.01 -14.12 22.95
CA LYS A 392 -12.82 -14.31 23.79
C LYS A 392 -11.58 -13.66 23.22
N LYS A 393 -11.43 -13.62 21.90
CA LYS A 393 -10.29 -12.98 21.23
C LYS A 393 -10.66 -12.35 19.91
N PHE A 394 -9.91 -11.30 19.58
CA PHE A 394 -9.83 -10.74 18.24
C PHE A 394 -8.52 -11.18 17.58
N VAL A 395 -8.56 -11.48 16.30
CA VAL A 395 -7.38 -11.75 15.49
C VAL A 395 -7.30 -10.69 14.42
N VAL A 396 -6.26 -9.86 14.47
CA VAL A 396 -5.95 -8.94 13.38
C VAL A 396 -5.27 -9.76 12.28
N MET A 397 -6.04 -10.11 11.26
CA MET A 397 -5.58 -10.71 10.01
C MET A 397 -5.73 -9.65 8.93
N ALA A 398 -4.68 -8.91 8.65
CA ALA A 398 -4.72 -7.74 7.76
C ALA A 398 -3.49 -7.72 6.85
N GLY A 399 -3.48 -6.80 5.90
CA GLY A 399 -2.37 -6.55 5.00
C GLY A 399 -2.61 -7.03 3.58
N CYS A 400 -1.57 -7.60 2.95
CA CYS A 400 -1.56 -7.91 1.53
C CYS A 400 -1.89 -9.38 1.23
N ASP A 401 -2.31 -9.65 0.00
CA ASP A 401 -2.32 -10.99 -0.58
C ASP A 401 -1.22 -11.10 -1.65
N GLY A 402 -1.03 -12.28 -2.26
CA GLY A 402 -0.03 -12.55 -3.28
C GLY A 402 -0.14 -13.95 -3.86
N ARG A 403 0.76 -14.25 -4.82
CA ARG A 403 0.71 -15.49 -5.63
C ARG A 403 1.22 -16.71 -4.88
N SER A 404 2.03 -16.54 -3.83
CA SER A 404 2.65 -17.66 -3.14
C SER A 404 1.62 -18.65 -2.59
N PRO A 405 1.71 -19.96 -2.90
CA PRO A 405 0.83 -20.98 -2.32
C PRO A 405 0.89 -21.04 -0.78
N ALA A 406 1.98 -20.63 -0.16
CA ALA A 406 2.11 -20.55 1.29
C ALA A 406 1.06 -19.63 1.93
N ARG A 407 0.47 -18.71 1.16
CA ARG A 407 -0.63 -17.83 1.65
C ARG A 407 -1.95 -18.56 1.88
N ASN A 408 -2.09 -19.82 1.47
CA ASN A 408 -3.25 -20.64 1.83
C ASN A 408 -3.32 -20.88 3.35
N TYR A 409 -2.19 -20.76 4.04
CA TYR A 409 -2.14 -20.71 5.50
C TYR A 409 -3.21 -19.77 6.10
N TYR A 410 -3.39 -18.57 5.57
CA TYR A 410 -4.37 -17.61 6.11
C TYR A 410 -5.83 -18.08 5.94
N THR A 411 -6.12 -18.79 4.85
CA THR A 411 -7.44 -19.39 4.63
C THR A 411 -7.69 -20.54 5.62
N ASP A 412 -6.70 -21.39 5.80
CA ASP A 412 -6.83 -22.56 6.68
C ASP A 412 -6.83 -22.13 8.15
N PHE A 413 -6.00 -21.15 8.51
CA PHE A 413 -6.02 -20.54 9.84
C PHE A 413 -7.40 -19.94 10.18
N ALA A 414 -8.01 -19.17 9.27
CA ALA A 414 -9.34 -18.59 9.47
C ALA A 414 -10.44 -19.65 9.65
N LYS A 415 -10.37 -20.77 8.89
CA LYS A 415 -11.32 -21.89 9.04
C LYS A 415 -11.21 -22.60 10.39
N THR A 416 -9.99 -22.65 10.94
CA THR A 416 -9.70 -23.41 12.17
C THR A 416 -9.88 -22.57 13.45
N LEU A 417 -10.05 -21.24 13.31
CA LEU A 417 -10.26 -20.35 14.46
C LEU A 417 -11.41 -20.80 15.36
N PRO A 418 -11.24 -20.72 16.69
CA PRO A 418 -12.34 -20.96 17.65
C PRO A 418 -13.59 -20.14 17.33
N GLN A 419 -14.77 -20.69 17.64
CA GLN A 419 -16.06 -20.07 17.31
C GLN A 419 -16.32 -18.74 18.04
N ASP A 420 -15.63 -18.52 19.15
CA ASP A 420 -15.68 -17.30 19.99
C ASP A 420 -14.61 -16.26 19.59
N THR A 421 -14.16 -16.30 18.34
CA THR A 421 -13.11 -15.42 17.79
C THR A 421 -13.63 -14.57 16.63
N VAL A 422 -13.26 -13.28 16.62
CA VAL A 422 -13.59 -12.33 15.54
C VAL A 422 -12.32 -11.92 14.82
N ILE A 423 -12.33 -11.93 13.49
CA ILE A 423 -11.27 -11.44 12.61
C ILE A 423 -11.48 -9.94 12.35
N LEU A 424 -10.47 -9.14 12.64
CA LEU A 424 -10.38 -7.74 12.23
C LEU A 424 -9.47 -7.64 11.03
N THR A 425 -9.94 -7.07 9.92
CA THR A 425 -9.16 -7.05 8.67
C THR A 425 -9.21 -5.71 7.94
N ALA A 426 -8.14 -5.45 7.19
CA ALA A 426 -8.01 -4.38 6.19
C ALA A 426 -6.99 -4.82 5.14
N GLY A 427 -7.16 -4.37 3.89
CA GLY A 427 -6.26 -4.73 2.78
C GLY A 427 -6.63 -6.04 2.08
N CYS A 428 -5.84 -6.42 1.07
CA CYS A 428 -6.12 -7.59 0.20
C CYS A 428 -6.11 -8.95 0.91
N ALA A 429 -5.48 -9.07 2.07
CA ALA A 429 -5.46 -10.32 2.84
C ALA A 429 -6.87 -10.85 3.10
N LYS A 430 -7.87 -9.96 3.22
CA LYS A 430 -9.29 -10.31 3.41
C LYS A 430 -9.81 -11.34 2.41
N TYR A 431 -9.34 -11.34 1.18
CA TYR A 431 -9.79 -12.26 0.13
C TYR A 431 -9.46 -13.73 0.40
N LYS A 432 -8.62 -14.01 1.39
CA LYS A 432 -8.34 -15.39 1.86
C LYS A 432 -9.47 -15.94 2.72
N TYR A 433 -10.34 -15.08 3.29
CA TYR A 433 -11.35 -15.52 4.27
C TYR A 433 -12.67 -14.75 4.25
N ASN A 434 -12.78 -13.61 3.57
CA ASN A 434 -14.02 -12.82 3.57
C ASN A 434 -15.21 -13.48 2.85
N LYS A 435 -14.95 -14.51 2.03
CA LYS A 435 -15.97 -15.32 1.36
C LYS A 435 -16.23 -16.66 2.07
N LEU A 436 -15.55 -16.93 3.21
CA LEU A 436 -15.80 -18.13 4.00
C LEU A 436 -17.07 -17.99 4.84
N PRO A 437 -17.89 -19.04 4.99
CA PRO A 437 -19.12 -19.03 5.80
C PRO A 437 -18.76 -19.16 7.30
N LEU A 438 -18.09 -18.15 7.87
CA LEU A 438 -17.62 -18.17 9.26
C LEU A 438 -18.77 -17.86 10.26
N GLY A 439 -19.88 -17.28 9.81
CA GLY A 439 -21.02 -16.96 10.65
C GLY A 439 -20.87 -15.69 11.47
N ASP A 440 -21.61 -15.60 12.58
CA ASP A 440 -21.63 -14.47 13.50
C ASP A 440 -21.64 -14.92 14.97
N ILE A 441 -21.39 -13.96 15.88
CA ILE A 441 -21.49 -14.13 17.33
C ILE A 441 -22.50 -13.10 17.84
N GLY A 442 -23.73 -13.54 18.13
CA GLY A 442 -24.78 -12.65 18.61
C GLY A 442 -25.14 -11.50 17.63
N GLY A 443 -25.04 -11.76 16.33
CA GLY A 443 -25.27 -10.79 15.27
C GLY A 443 -24.06 -9.91 14.93
N ILE A 444 -22.87 -10.19 15.51
CA ILE A 444 -21.59 -9.58 15.12
C ILE A 444 -20.91 -10.52 14.13
N PRO A 445 -20.72 -10.15 12.86
CA PRO A 445 -20.01 -11.00 11.90
C PRO A 445 -18.61 -11.37 12.41
N ARG A 446 -18.19 -12.60 12.14
CA ARG A 446 -16.84 -13.05 12.55
C ARG A 446 -15.73 -12.50 11.68
N VAL A 447 -16.03 -11.79 10.60
CA VAL A 447 -15.07 -11.02 9.79
C VAL A 447 -15.53 -9.58 9.73
N LEU A 448 -14.75 -8.68 10.32
CA LEU A 448 -15.00 -7.23 10.31
C LEU A 448 -13.98 -6.57 9.38
N ASP A 449 -14.41 -6.29 8.15
CA ASP A 449 -13.60 -5.63 7.13
C ASP A 449 -13.69 -4.12 7.25
N ALA A 450 -12.60 -3.49 7.69
CA ALA A 450 -12.51 -2.03 7.85
C ALA A 450 -12.33 -1.29 6.53
N GLY A 451 -11.73 -1.92 5.50
CA GLY A 451 -11.50 -1.25 4.23
C GLY A 451 -10.19 -1.57 3.53
N GLN A 452 -9.58 -0.59 2.88
CA GLN A 452 -8.29 -0.69 2.19
C GLN A 452 -7.14 -0.89 3.19
N CYS A 453 -5.91 -1.09 2.68
CA CYS A 453 -4.74 -1.27 3.55
C CYS A 453 -4.46 -0.07 4.47
N ASN A 454 -4.74 1.18 4.05
CA ASN A 454 -4.67 2.37 4.91
C ASN A 454 -5.68 2.34 6.06
N ASP A 455 -6.80 1.63 5.91
CA ASP A 455 -7.82 1.47 6.97
C ASP A 455 -7.34 0.54 8.11
N SER A 456 -6.08 0.04 8.05
CA SER A 456 -5.36 -0.44 9.22
C SER A 456 -5.30 0.61 10.34
N TYR A 457 -5.39 1.90 10.00
CA TYR A 457 -5.60 2.98 10.96
C TYR A 457 -6.88 2.80 11.79
N SER A 458 -7.98 2.41 11.15
CA SER A 458 -9.23 2.08 11.85
C SER A 458 -9.04 0.94 12.86
N LEU A 459 -8.26 -0.11 12.51
CA LEU A 459 -7.99 -1.21 13.42
C LEU A 459 -7.18 -0.75 14.64
N ALA A 460 -6.21 0.15 14.44
CA ALA A 460 -5.43 0.75 15.52
C ALA A 460 -6.31 1.61 16.45
N LEU A 461 -7.19 2.45 15.89
CA LEU A 461 -8.14 3.26 16.68
C LEU A 461 -9.12 2.41 17.48
N ILE A 462 -9.63 1.32 16.91
CA ILE A 462 -10.51 0.37 17.61
C ILE A 462 -9.75 -0.24 18.81
N ALA A 463 -8.50 -0.69 18.60
CA ALA A 463 -7.68 -1.26 19.67
C ALA A 463 -7.39 -0.23 20.79
N LEU A 464 -7.01 1.00 20.43
CA LEU A 464 -6.78 2.09 21.39
C LEU A 464 -8.04 2.42 22.18
N LYS A 465 -9.21 2.43 21.55
CA LYS A 465 -10.48 2.68 22.24
C LYS A 465 -10.88 1.52 23.16
N LEU A 466 -10.68 0.29 22.74
CA LEU A 466 -10.89 -0.88 23.60
C LEU A 466 -9.96 -0.85 24.83
N LYS A 467 -8.70 -0.48 24.65
CA LYS A 467 -7.75 -0.26 25.74
C LYS A 467 -8.29 0.74 26.76
N GLU A 468 -8.79 1.90 26.29
CA GLU A 468 -9.38 2.95 27.14
C GLU A 468 -10.62 2.41 27.90
N VAL A 469 -11.56 1.77 27.19
CA VAL A 469 -12.82 1.27 27.78
C VAL A 469 -12.58 0.16 28.82
N PHE A 470 -11.56 -0.68 28.62
CA PHE A 470 -11.19 -1.70 29.58
C PHE A 470 -10.26 -1.20 30.70
N GLY A 471 -9.84 0.07 30.65
CA GLY A 471 -8.97 0.68 31.66
C GLY A 471 -7.57 0.06 31.70
N LEU A 472 -7.04 -0.37 30.56
CA LEU A 472 -5.74 -1.02 30.46
C LEU A 472 -4.63 0.01 30.24
N ASP A 473 -3.46 -0.22 30.82
CA ASP A 473 -2.29 0.65 30.66
C ASP A 473 -1.50 0.33 29.38
N ASP A 474 -1.49 -0.92 28.95
CA ASP A 474 -0.77 -1.40 27.76
C ASP A 474 -1.73 -2.01 26.73
N ILE A 475 -1.58 -1.62 25.45
CA ILE A 475 -2.36 -2.16 24.33
C ILE A 475 -2.18 -3.68 24.19
N ASN A 476 -1.04 -4.23 24.60
CA ASN A 476 -0.73 -5.65 24.53
C ASN A 476 -1.47 -6.50 25.59
N GLN A 477 -2.19 -5.87 26.52
CA GLN A 477 -3.09 -6.55 27.48
C GLN A 477 -4.47 -6.84 26.88
N LEU A 478 -4.79 -6.26 25.72
CA LEU A 478 -6.04 -6.56 25.02
C LEU A 478 -6.09 -8.03 24.55
N PRO A 479 -7.26 -8.64 24.48
CA PRO A 479 -7.42 -9.98 23.92
C PRO A 479 -7.31 -9.96 22.38
N ILE A 480 -6.24 -9.35 21.86
CA ILE A 480 -5.95 -9.21 20.43
C ILE A 480 -4.65 -9.94 20.13
N VAL A 481 -4.65 -10.71 19.05
CA VAL A 481 -3.45 -11.32 18.47
C VAL A 481 -3.28 -10.85 17.01
N TYR A 482 -2.04 -10.80 16.55
CA TYR A 482 -1.68 -10.22 15.27
C TYR A 482 -1.06 -11.28 14.36
N ASN A 483 -1.77 -11.64 13.27
CA ASN A 483 -1.34 -12.58 12.25
C ASN A 483 -1.38 -11.89 10.88
N ILE A 484 -0.30 -11.15 10.56
CA ILE A 484 -0.24 -10.17 9.48
C ILE A 484 0.35 -10.78 8.21
N ALA A 485 -0.33 -10.56 7.10
CA ALA A 485 0.17 -10.87 5.76
C ALA A 485 0.80 -9.64 5.12
N TRP A 486 2.10 -9.67 4.80
CA TRP A 486 2.73 -8.57 4.11
C TRP A 486 3.11 -8.93 2.67
N TYR A 487 3.23 -7.94 1.80
CA TYR A 487 3.70 -8.11 0.43
C TYR A 487 4.58 -6.96 -0.05
N GLU A 488 4.15 -5.71 0.19
CA GLU A 488 4.81 -4.52 -0.36
C GLU A 488 4.88 -3.37 0.65
N GLN A 489 5.34 -2.21 0.21
CA GLN A 489 5.80 -1.10 1.03
C GLN A 489 4.72 -0.47 1.92
N LYS A 490 3.44 -0.50 1.50
CA LYS A 490 2.36 -0.02 2.36
C LYS A 490 2.18 -0.91 3.60
N ALA A 491 2.43 -2.21 3.49
CA ALA A 491 2.47 -3.08 4.67
C ALA A 491 3.67 -2.79 5.56
N VAL A 492 4.80 -2.36 5.00
CA VAL A 492 5.98 -1.95 5.78
C VAL A 492 5.65 -0.73 6.65
N ILE A 493 5.07 0.34 6.08
CA ILE A 493 4.74 1.53 6.88
C ILE A 493 3.67 1.23 7.95
N VAL A 494 2.70 0.36 7.66
CA VAL A 494 1.72 -0.08 8.67
C VAL A 494 2.40 -0.85 9.80
N LEU A 495 3.33 -1.76 9.50
CA LEU A 495 4.11 -2.46 10.53
C LEU A 495 4.89 -1.47 11.40
N LEU A 496 5.64 -0.54 10.79
CA LEU A 496 6.40 0.47 11.52
C LEU A 496 5.50 1.35 12.39
N ALA A 497 4.30 1.71 11.92
CA ALA A 497 3.31 2.44 12.69
C ALA A 497 2.85 1.64 13.91
N LEU A 498 2.56 0.34 13.78
CA LEU A 498 2.20 -0.53 14.91
C LEU A 498 3.33 -0.62 15.95
N LEU A 499 4.58 -0.76 15.50
CA LEU A 499 5.75 -0.79 16.39
C LEU A 499 5.90 0.55 17.13
N SER A 500 5.69 1.69 16.47
CA SER A 500 5.74 3.03 17.08
C SER A 500 4.63 3.24 18.12
N LEU A 501 3.50 2.56 18.00
CA LEU A 501 2.40 2.54 18.97
C LEU A 501 2.63 1.53 20.13
N GLY A 502 3.76 0.83 20.12
CA GLY A 502 4.11 -0.15 21.15
C GLY A 502 3.45 -1.52 20.99
N VAL A 503 2.85 -1.82 19.84
CA VAL A 503 2.27 -3.15 19.58
C VAL A 503 3.39 -4.19 19.49
N LYS A 504 3.19 -5.34 20.13
CA LYS A 504 4.14 -6.45 20.21
C LYS A 504 3.52 -7.77 19.77
N ASN A 505 4.38 -8.80 19.66
CA ASN A 505 3.99 -10.18 19.38
C ASN A 505 3.22 -10.33 18.05
N ILE A 506 3.73 -9.68 17.01
CA ILE A 506 3.16 -9.76 15.65
C ILE A 506 3.77 -10.96 14.93
N HIS A 507 2.93 -11.90 14.47
CA HIS A 507 3.32 -12.92 13.51
C HIS A 507 3.20 -12.36 12.09
N LEU A 508 4.29 -12.41 11.34
CA LEU A 508 4.42 -11.80 10.02
C LEU A 508 4.70 -12.88 8.97
N GLY A 509 3.90 -12.94 7.92
CA GLY A 509 4.06 -13.96 6.91
C GLY A 509 3.74 -13.53 5.48
N PRO A 510 3.93 -14.47 4.53
CA PRO A 510 4.36 -15.86 4.68
C PRO A 510 5.85 -16.04 4.95
N THR A 511 6.68 -15.02 4.81
CA THR A 511 8.11 -15.00 5.17
C THR A 511 8.43 -13.69 5.89
N LEU A 512 9.49 -13.66 6.67
CA LEU A 512 10.05 -12.38 7.11
C LEU A 512 10.67 -11.64 5.90
N PRO A 513 10.72 -10.30 5.93
CA PRO A 513 11.26 -9.51 4.83
C PRO A 513 12.74 -9.82 4.53
N ALA A 514 13.05 -10.07 3.25
CA ALA A 514 14.41 -10.38 2.79
C ALA A 514 15.41 -9.23 2.99
N PHE A 515 14.92 -8.00 3.16
CA PHE A 515 15.75 -6.82 3.41
C PHE A 515 16.17 -6.65 4.87
N LEU A 516 15.70 -7.50 5.77
CA LEU A 516 16.13 -7.48 7.16
C LEU A 516 17.40 -8.33 7.34
N SER A 517 18.46 -7.72 7.84
CA SER A 517 19.67 -8.47 8.23
C SER A 517 19.40 -9.34 9.46
N PRO A 518 20.19 -10.37 9.73
CA PRO A 518 20.03 -11.19 10.93
C PRO A 518 20.06 -10.39 12.24
N ASN A 519 20.91 -9.37 12.33
CA ASN A 519 20.98 -8.51 13.52
C ASN A 519 19.73 -7.65 13.68
N VAL A 520 19.21 -7.07 12.60
CA VAL A 520 17.96 -6.30 12.63
C VAL A 520 16.76 -7.19 12.97
N VAL A 521 16.72 -8.42 12.45
CA VAL A 521 15.71 -9.42 12.84
C VAL A 521 15.77 -9.71 14.34
N ASN A 522 16.97 -9.92 14.90
CA ASN A 522 17.13 -10.16 16.34
C ASN A 522 16.62 -8.98 17.18
N VAL A 523 16.92 -7.74 16.80
CA VAL A 523 16.39 -6.54 17.47
C VAL A 523 14.85 -6.49 17.43
N LEU A 524 14.24 -6.85 16.30
CA LEU A 524 12.78 -6.90 16.16
C LEU A 524 12.16 -8.01 17.05
N ILE A 525 12.80 -9.17 17.14
CA ILE A 525 12.36 -10.27 18.00
C ILE A 525 12.47 -9.86 19.47
N GLU A 526 13.63 -9.38 19.91
CA GLU A 526 13.90 -9.09 21.31
C GLU A 526 13.06 -7.92 21.85
N ASN A 527 12.90 -6.85 21.08
CA ASN A 527 12.21 -5.63 21.53
C ASN A 527 10.70 -5.66 21.27
N PHE A 528 10.24 -6.33 20.21
CA PHE A 528 8.85 -6.28 19.77
C PHE A 528 8.17 -7.65 19.69
N GLY A 529 8.89 -8.76 19.87
CA GLY A 529 8.33 -10.09 19.75
C GLY A 529 7.85 -10.43 18.33
N ILE A 530 8.49 -9.87 17.30
CA ILE A 530 8.17 -10.21 15.92
C ILE A 530 8.54 -11.67 15.65
N ALA A 531 7.62 -12.43 15.06
CA ALA A 531 7.84 -13.81 14.67
C ALA A 531 7.38 -14.06 13.25
N GLY A 532 7.94 -15.07 12.58
CA GLY A 532 7.38 -15.61 11.35
C GLY A 532 6.17 -16.50 11.64
N ILE A 533 5.26 -16.65 10.67
CA ILE A 533 4.25 -17.72 10.75
C ILE A 533 4.90 -19.08 10.59
N THR A 534 4.31 -20.11 11.20
CA THR A 534 4.74 -21.51 11.12
C THR A 534 3.66 -22.35 10.40
N ASP A 535 3.13 -23.38 11.05
CA ASP A 535 1.94 -24.09 10.61
C ASP A 535 0.71 -23.65 11.43
N VAL A 536 -0.48 -23.94 10.91
CA VAL A 536 -1.74 -23.47 11.49
C VAL A 536 -1.93 -23.94 12.93
N ASP A 537 -1.63 -25.22 13.20
CA ASP A 537 -1.86 -25.81 14.53
C ASP A 537 -0.91 -25.23 15.58
N THR A 538 0.36 -25.09 15.22
CA THR A 538 1.39 -24.47 16.08
C THR A 538 1.05 -23.01 16.38
N ASP A 539 0.68 -22.22 15.37
CA ASP A 539 0.35 -20.82 15.58
C ASP A 539 -0.96 -20.64 16.39
N LEU A 540 -1.95 -21.54 16.22
CA LEU A 540 -3.15 -21.57 17.06
C LEU A 540 -2.79 -21.87 18.53
N GLU A 541 -1.90 -22.83 18.79
CA GLU A 541 -1.43 -23.10 20.17
C GLU A 541 -0.73 -21.88 20.77
N ILE A 542 0.08 -21.16 19.99
CA ILE A 542 0.77 -19.93 20.46
C ILE A 542 -0.25 -18.84 20.80
N PHE A 543 -1.24 -18.61 19.92
CA PHE A 543 -2.21 -17.53 20.10
C PHE A 543 -3.30 -17.83 21.14
N PHE A 544 -3.71 -19.07 21.29
CA PHE A 544 -4.87 -19.45 22.11
C PHE A 544 -4.52 -20.33 23.32
N GLY A 545 -3.32 -20.86 23.39
CA GLY A 545 -2.89 -21.87 24.37
C GLY A 545 -3.25 -23.28 23.93
N LYS A 546 -2.69 -24.28 24.61
CA LYS A 546 -3.07 -25.68 24.37
C LYS A 546 -4.51 -25.89 24.90
N ASN A 547 -5.38 -26.41 24.05
CA ASN A 547 -6.72 -26.86 24.42
C ASN A 547 -6.64 -28.07 25.35
#